data_3757829110ceb8fa6aa84af687765d7c
#
_entry.id   3757829110ceb8fa6aa84af687765d7c
#
_cell.length_a   1.000
_cell.length_b   1.000
_cell.length_c   1.000
_cell.angle_alpha   90.00
_cell.angle_beta   90.00
_cell.angle_gamma   90.00
#
_symmetry.space_group_name_H-M   'P 1'
#
loop_
_entity.id
_entity.type
_entity.pdbx_description
1 polymer ?
#
loop_
_entity_poly.entity_id
_entity_poly.type
_entity_poly.pdbx_seq_one_letter_code
_entity_poly.pdbx_strand_id
1 'polypeptide(L)'
;MAKKIKVKAEVKEFEGKIEELIIQALIEKQGVNIVSIDLKKINHVFFDYFIICSGNSKPHVETLCDFVQETTKRYANTLPKHVEGTSNGEWILLDYFNVVVHIFQPEAREYYKLEQLYNDAEIQAIN
;
A
#
# COMPACT_ATOMS: atom_id res chain seq x y z
N MET A 1 9.89 -3.69 15.58
CA MET A 1 8.46 -3.51 15.56
C MET A 1 8.11 -2.19 14.88
N ALA A 2 7.04 -2.21 14.15
CA ALA A 2 6.62 -1.00 13.47
C ALA A 2 6.30 0.10 14.46
N LYS A 3 6.71 1.28 14.15
CA LYS A 3 6.37 2.41 14.96
C LYS A 3 4.90 2.71 14.82
N LYS A 4 4.23 2.85 15.92
CA LYS A 4 2.84 3.15 15.89
C LYS A 4 2.61 4.59 15.51
N ILE A 5 1.52 4.82 14.80
CA ILE A 5 1.09 6.15 14.45
C ILE A 5 0.50 6.76 15.70
N LYS A 6 1.02 7.88 16.13
CA LYS A 6 0.61 8.46 17.37
C LYS A 6 -0.62 9.33 17.18
N VAL A 7 -1.52 9.25 18.14
CA VAL A 7 -2.78 9.99 18.04
C VAL A 7 -2.55 11.49 17.94
N LYS A 8 -1.63 12.01 18.71
CA LYS A 8 -1.44 13.45 18.68
C LYS A 8 -0.87 13.93 17.37
N ALA A 9 -0.37 13.05 16.53
CA ALA A 9 0.05 13.46 15.20
C ALA A 9 -1.13 13.83 14.32
N GLU A 10 -2.34 13.45 14.70
CA GLU A 10 -3.53 13.76 13.92
C GLU A 10 -3.77 15.25 13.81
N VAL A 11 -3.41 16.00 14.84
CA VAL A 11 -3.69 17.42 14.85
C VAL A 11 -2.56 18.23 14.26
N LYS A 12 -1.53 17.56 13.81
CA LYS A 12 -0.37 18.20 13.21
C LYS A 12 -0.22 17.73 11.78
N GLU A 13 0.55 18.46 11.05
CA GLU A 13 0.91 17.99 9.72
C GLU A 13 1.79 16.75 9.85
N PHE A 14 1.51 15.79 9.00
CA PHE A 14 2.34 14.61 8.92
C PHE A 14 3.61 15.00 8.16
N GLU A 15 4.76 14.77 8.77
CA GLU A 15 6.02 15.19 8.18
C GLU A 15 6.75 14.10 7.45
N GLY A 16 6.25 12.86 7.51
CA GLY A 16 6.88 11.76 6.80
C GLY A 16 6.40 11.67 5.38
N LYS A 17 6.78 10.59 4.72
CA LYS A 17 6.36 10.33 3.36
C LYS A 17 5.13 9.45 3.37
N ILE A 18 4.28 9.66 2.37
CA ILE A 18 3.00 8.94 2.31
C ILE A 18 3.21 7.43 2.24
N GLU A 19 4.26 6.98 1.55
CA GLU A 19 4.50 5.54 1.44
C GLU A 19 4.84 4.92 2.80
N GLU A 20 5.50 5.66 3.67
CA GLU A 20 5.81 5.15 5.01
C GLU A 20 4.55 4.99 5.83
N LEU A 21 3.64 5.94 5.71
CA LEU A 21 2.38 5.89 6.43
C LEU A 21 1.53 4.72 5.95
N ILE A 22 1.50 4.50 4.65
CA ILE A 22 0.76 3.39 4.07
C ILE A 22 1.33 2.06 4.56
N ILE A 23 2.64 1.92 4.56
CA ILE A 23 3.28 0.69 5.02
C ILE A 23 2.94 0.43 6.48
N GLN A 24 2.98 1.45 7.32
CA GLN A 24 2.62 1.28 8.72
C GLN A 24 1.18 0.84 8.89
N ALA A 25 0.28 1.39 8.08
CA ALA A 25 -1.12 0.98 8.15
C ALA A 25 -1.29 -0.49 7.78
N LEU A 26 -0.58 -0.93 6.75
CA LEU A 26 -0.65 -2.33 6.34
C LEU A 26 -0.11 -3.25 7.42
N ILE A 27 0.99 -2.86 8.06
CA ILE A 27 1.56 -3.65 9.15
C ILE A 27 0.57 -3.76 10.29
N GLU A 28 -0.06 -2.67 10.63
CA GLU A 28 -0.97 -2.63 11.76
C GLU A 28 -2.14 -3.58 11.60
N LYS A 29 -2.63 -3.77 10.39
CA LYS A 29 -3.72 -4.68 10.11
C LYS A 29 -3.22 -6.01 9.55
N GLN A 30 -1.96 -6.32 9.82
CA GLN A 30 -1.38 -7.62 9.58
C GLN A 30 -1.34 -8.00 8.10
N GLY A 31 -1.03 -7.03 7.25
CA GLY A 31 -0.79 -7.31 5.85
C GLY A 31 0.32 -8.33 5.70
N VAL A 32 0.20 -9.19 4.71
CA VAL A 32 1.09 -10.33 4.53
C VAL A 32 2.02 -10.04 3.38
N ASN A 33 3.30 -10.33 3.57
CA ASN A 33 4.33 -10.21 2.53
C ASN A 33 4.29 -8.83 1.89
N ILE A 34 4.42 -7.79 2.73
CA ILE A 34 4.43 -6.42 2.26
C ILE A 34 5.76 -6.14 1.60
N VAL A 35 5.73 -5.66 0.37
CA VAL A 35 6.95 -5.23 -0.32
C VAL A 35 6.76 -3.82 -0.83
N SER A 36 7.87 -3.10 -0.92
CA SER A 36 7.92 -1.78 -1.50
C SER A 36 8.85 -1.83 -2.70
N ILE A 37 8.38 -1.33 -3.83
CA ILE A 37 9.17 -1.29 -5.06
C ILE A 37 9.45 0.16 -5.38
N ASP A 38 10.72 0.52 -5.41
CA ASP A 38 11.14 1.88 -5.74
C ASP A 38 11.24 1.99 -7.26
N LEU A 39 10.38 2.79 -7.84
CA LEU A 39 10.30 2.94 -9.29
C LEU A 39 10.94 4.24 -9.77
N LYS A 40 11.55 5.00 -8.88
CA LYS A 40 12.02 6.34 -9.24
C LYS A 40 13.12 6.31 -10.29
N LYS A 41 13.88 5.22 -10.36
CA LYS A 41 14.95 5.10 -11.34
C LYS A 41 14.56 4.35 -12.59
N ILE A 42 13.31 3.92 -12.69
CA ILE A 42 12.84 3.19 -13.87
C ILE A 42 12.27 4.21 -14.84
N ASN A 43 12.82 4.22 -16.04
CA ASN A 43 12.34 5.12 -17.08
C ASN A 43 10.93 4.70 -17.51
N HIS A 44 10.15 5.67 -17.93
CA HIS A 44 8.79 5.45 -18.45
C HIS A 44 7.76 5.09 -17.40
N VAL A 45 8.11 5.21 -16.11
CA VAL A 45 7.17 4.95 -15.04
C VAL A 45 6.94 6.27 -14.32
N PHE A 46 5.67 6.63 -14.16
CA PHE A 46 5.31 7.90 -13.54
C PHE A 46 5.20 7.81 -12.03
N PHE A 47 5.12 6.59 -11.49
CA PHE A 47 4.95 6.40 -10.06
C PHE A 47 6.31 6.28 -9.39
N ASP A 48 6.38 6.78 -8.15
CA ASP A 48 7.61 6.64 -7.37
C ASP A 48 7.70 5.27 -6.71
N TYR A 49 6.57 4.77 -6.23
CA TYR A 49 6.55 3.50 -5.50
C TYR A 49 5.32 2.69 -5.82
N PHE A 50 5.51 1.37 -5.89
CA PHE A 50 4.43 0.41 -5.71
C PHE A 50 4.59 -0.22 -4.34
N ILE A 51 3.49 -0.34 -3.61
CA ILE A 51 3.46 -1.06 -2.34
C ILE A 51 2.51 -2.21 -2.54
N ILE A 52 3.00 -3.43 -2.35
CA ILE A 52 2.25 -4.64 -2.64
C ILE A 52 2.11 -5.44 -1.37
N CYS A 53 0.94 -5.97 -1.12
CA CYS A 53 0.62 -6.65 0.12
C CYS A 53 -0.45 -7.68 -0.17
N SER A 54 -0.49 -8.74 0.61
CA SER A 54 -1.56 -9.73 0.55
C SER A 54 -2.42 -9.66 1.79
N GLY A 55 -3.70 -9.97 1.63
CA GLY A 55 -4.57 -10.28 2.74
C GLY A 55 -5.00 -11.73 2.63
N ASN A 56 -5.36 -12.36 3.73
CA ASN A 56 -5.63 -13.79 3.77
C ASN A 56 -7.01 -14.16 3.25
N SER A 57 -7.89 -13.18 3.10
CA SER A 57 -9.27 -13.42 2.70
C SER A 57 -9.81 -12.13 2.12
N LYS A 58 -10.99 -12.21 1.51
CA LYS A 58 -11.62 -10.99 1.01
C LYS A 58 -11.88 -9.97 2.12
N PRO A 59 -12.45 -10.36 3.28
CA PRO A 59 -12.61 -9.38 4.37
C PRO A 59 -11.29 -8.77 4.83
N HIS A 60 -10.22 -9.55 4.85
CA HIS A 60 -8.92 -9.02 5.26
C HIS A 60 -8.41 -7.99 4.24
N VAL A 61 -8.56 -8.29 2.95
CA VAL A 61 -8.17 -7.35 1.90
C VAL A 61 -8.99 -6.05 2.03
N GLU A 62 -10.27 -6.18 2.30
CA GLU A 62 -11.13 -5.01 2.48
C GLU A 62 -10.73 -4.20 3.71
N THR A 63 -10.39 -4.88 4.80
CA THR A 63 -9.94 -4.21 6.01
C THR A 63 -8.64 -3.43 5.75
N LEU A 64 -7.71 -4.06 5.05
CA LEU A 64 -6.46 -3.39 4.71
C LEU A 64 -6.73 -2.14 3.85
N CYS A 65 -7.60 -2.27 2.87
CA CYS A 65 -7.96 -1.17 2.00
C CYS A 65 -8.56 -0.01 2.80
N ASP A 66 -9.52 -0.33 3.65
CA ASP A 66 -10.19 0.70 4.43
C ASP A 66 -9.25 1.37 5.40
N PHE A 67 -8.41 0.59 6.06
CA PHE A 67 -7.53 1.14 7.08
C PHE A 67 -6.43 2.02 6.48
N VAL A 68 -5.94 1.66 5.30
CA VAL A 68 -4.97 2.52 4.62
C VAL A 68 -5.62 3.87 4.34
N GLN A 69 -6.85 3.88 3.83
CA GLN A 69 -7.52 5.13 3.51
C GLN A 69 -7.80 5.96 4.77
N GLU A 70 -8.25 5.31 5.83
CA GLU A 70 -8.49 6.02 7.09
C GLU A 70 -7.22 6.63 7.62
N THR A 71 -6.13 5.89 7.54
CA THR A 71 -4.86 6.32 8.07
C THR A 71 -4.30 7.51 7.29
N THR A 72 -4.33 7.44 5.97
CA THR A 72 -3.80 8.54 5.16
C THR A 72 -4.68 9.77 5.28
N LYS A 73 -5.99 9.58 5.41
CA LYS A 73 -6.89 10.72 5.60
C LYS A 73 -6.64 11.39 6.93
N ARG A 74 -6.50 10.58 7.99
CA ARG A 74 -6.38 11.12 9.34
C ARG A 74 -5.04 11.83 9.57
N TYR A 75 -3.95 11.22 9.12
CA TYR A 75 -2.62 11.72 9.46
C TYR A 75 -1.97 12.55 8.38
N ALA A 76 -2.41 12.42 7.13
CA ALA A 76 -1.82 13.17 6.02
C ALA A 76 -2.86 13.95 5.22
N ASN A 77 -4.11 13.90 5.65
CA ASN A 77 -5.22 14.58 4.96
C ASN A 77 -5.23 14.25 3.46
N THR A 78 -4.98 12.99 3.14
CA THR A 78 -4.83 12.55 1.76
C THR A 78 -5.67 11.31 1.54
N LEU A 79 -6.42 11.29 0.45
CA LEU A 79 -7.17 10.11 0.01
C LEU A 79 -6.68 9.71 -1.37
N PRO A 80 -6.84 8.44 -1.73
CA PRO A 80 -6.45 8.02 -3.07
C PRO A 80 -7.32 8.71 -4.11
N LYS A 81 -6.75 8.97 -5.26
CA LYS A 81 -7.49 9.53 -6.39
C LYS A 81 -8.44 8.51 -6.97
N HIS A 82 -8.05 7.25 -6.98
CA HIS A 82 -8.87 6.17 -7.50
C HIS A 82 -8.70 4.95 -6.62
N VAL A 83 -9.80 4.22 -6.45
CA VAL A 83 -9.80 2.91 -5.78
C VAL A 83 -10.51 1.97 -6.71
N GLU A 84 -9.88 0.87 -7.07
CA GLU A 84 -10.44 -0.09 -8.02
C GLU A 84 -10.37 -1.49 -7.46
N GLY A 85 -11.30 -2.34 -7.88
CA GLY A 85 -11.29 -3.75 -7.53
C GLY A 85 -12.03 -4.10 -6.26
N THR A 86 -12.74 -3.16 -5.65
CA THR A 86 -13.37 -3.41 -4.35
C THR A 86 -14.54 -4.38 -4.46
N SER A 87 -15.22 -4.43 -5.60
CA SER A 87 -16.41 -5.27 -5.67
C SER A 87 -16.06 -6.74 -5.62
N ASN A 88 -14.93 -7.12 -6.19
CA ASN A 88 -14.56 -8.52 -6.20
C ASN A 88 -13.49 -8.84 -5.15
N GLY A 89 -12.67 -7.87 -4.79
CA GLY A 89 -11.77 -8.01 -3.64
C GLY A 89 -10.60 -8.97 -3.84
N GLU A 90 -10.30 -9.35 -5.08
CA GLU A 90 -9.14 -10.18 -5.33
C GLU A 90 -7.87 -9.36 -5.49
N TRP A 91 -8.02 -8.18 -6.04
CA TRP A 91 -6.92 -7.25 -6.26
C TRP A 91 -7.51 -5.86 -6.14
N ILE A 92 -7.21 -5.17 -5.06
CA ILE A 92 -7.65 -3.80 -4.86
C ILE A 92 -6.48 -2.88 -5.09
N LEU A 93 -6.69 -1.84 -5.87
CA LEU A 93 -5.67 -0.87 -6.21
C LEU A 93 -6.07 0.47 -5.62
N LEU A 94 -5.13 1.09 -4.92
CA LEU A 94 -5.31 2.43 -4.36
C LEU A 94 -4.30 3.35 -5.02
N ASP A 95 -4.78 4.29 -5.82
CA ASP A 95 -3.92 5.18 -6.60
C ASP A 95 -3.77 6.50 -5.87
N TYR A 96 -2.60 6.73 -5.30
CA TYR A 96 -2.28 7.96 -4.58
C TYR A 96 -1.46 8.93 -5.43
N PHE A 97 -1.48 8.73 -6.74
CA PHE A 97 -0.78 9.57 -7.70
C PHE A 97 0.67 9.11 -7.87
N ASN A 98 1.56 9.38 -6.92
CA ASN A 98 2.94 8.92 -7.04
C ASN A 98 3.19 7.59 -6.34
N VAL A 99 2.23 7.12 -5.56
CA VAL A 99 2.31 5.82 -4.89
C VAL A 99 1.06 5.04 -5.24
N VAL A 100 1.23 3.81 -5.66
CA VAL A 100 0.10 2.92 -5.93
C VAL A 100 0.20 1.73 -4.99
N VAL A 101 -0.88 1.46 -4.28
CA VAL A 101 -0.95 0.35 -3.34
C VAL A 101 -1.74 -0.77 -3.99
N HIS A 102 -1.19 -1.97 -3.95
CA HIS A 102 -1.82 -3.16 -4.51
C HIS A 102 -2.04 -4.16 -3.39
N ILE A 103 -3.30 -4.46 -3.11
CA ILE A 103 -3.66 -5.40 -2.06
C ILE A 103 -4.34 -6.60 -2.71
N PHE A 104 -3.73 -7.77 -2.56
CA PHE A 104 -4.16 -8.97 -3.26
C PHE A 104 -4.64 -10.03 -2.29
N GLN A 105 -5.56 -10.88 -2.75
CA GLN A 105 -5.65 -12.19 -2.16
C GLN A 105 -4.50 -13.04 -2.67
N PRO A 106 -4.06 -14.04 -1.92
CA PRO A 106 -2.81 -14.74 -2.28
C PRO A 106 -2.84 -15.38 -3.67
N GLU A 107 -3.96 -15.93 -4.06
CA GLU A 107 -4.05 -16.58 -5.36
C GLU A 107 -3.91 -15.59 -6.50
N ALA A 108 -4.53 -14.42 -6.35
CA ALA A 108 -4.43 -13.39 -7.38
C ALA A 108 -3.01 -12.85 -7.46
N ARG A 109 -2.35 -12.69 -6.32
CA ARG A 109 -0.96 -12.22 -6.32
C ARG A 109 -0.07 -13.20 -7.06
N GLU A 110 -0.26 -14.48 -6.80
CA GLU A 110 0.51 -15.51 -7.47
C GLU A 110 0.23 -15.55 -8.97
N TYR A 111 -1.01 -15.33 -9.35
CA TYR A 111 -1.41 -15.38 -10.74
C TYR A 111 -0.83 -14.21 -11.54
N TYR A 112 -0.96 -13.00 -11.02
CA TYR A 112 -0.56 -11.80 -11.76
C TYR A 112 0.93 -11.51 -11.66
N LYS A 113 1.57 -11.90 -10.56
CA LYS A 113 3.03 -11.79 -10.40
C LYS A 113 3.53 -10.38 -10.74
N LEU A 114 2.86 -9.38 -10.16
CA LEU A 114 3.15 -7.99 -10.49
C LEU A 114 4.61 -7.63 -10.19
N GLU A 115 5.17 -8.18 -9.11
CA GLU A 115 6.54 -7.87 -8.73
C GLU A 115 7.55 -8.26 -9.80
N GLN A 116 7.23 -9.28 -10.60
CA GLN A 116 8.18 -9.73 -11.61
C GLN A 116 8.27 -8.78 -12.79
N LEU A 117 7.28 -7.93 -12.99
CA LEU A 117 7.33 -6.94 -14.05
C LEU A 117 8.38 -5.87 -13.78
N TYR A 118 8.79 -5.73 -12.53
CA TYR A 118 9.72 -4.69 -12.10
C TYR A 118 10.91 -5.28 -11.39
N ASN A 119 11.39 -6.43 -11.87
CA ASN A 119 12.47 -7.11 -11.17
C ASN A 119 13.81 -6.40 -11.31
N ASP A 120 13.89 -5.37 -12.16
CA ASP A 120 15.08 -4.53 -12.25
C ASP A 120 15.01 -3.31 -11.32
N ALA A 121 13.90 -3.14 -10.61
CA ALA A 121 13.78 -2.07 -9.63
C ALA A 121 14.24 -2.56 -8.27
N GLU A 122 14.44 -1.61 -7.36
CA GLU A 122 14.78 -1.95 -5.98
C GLU A 122 13.53 -2.42 -5.25
N ILE A 123 13.54 -3.66 -4.81
CA ILE A 123 12.40 -4.25 -4.10
C ILE A 123 12.84 -4.50 -2.67
N GLN A 124 12.09 -3.95 -1.73
CA GLN A 124 12.37 -4.11 -0.31
C GLN A 124 11.25 -4.90 0.33
N ALA A 125 11.60 -6.03 0.92
CA ALA A 125 10.63 -6.82 1.69
C ALA A 125 10.50 -6.17 3.06
N ILE A 126 9.26 -5.91 3.45
CA ILE A 126 8.98 -5.25 4.73
C ILE A 126 8.75 -6.29 5.81
N ASN A 127 8.00 -7.36 5.48
CA ASN A 127 7.79 -8.44 6.47
C ASN A 127 7.64 -9.79 5.81
#